data_e4a17d019c3f89ac9d13299a133f518f
#
_entry.id   e4a17d019c3f89ac9d13299a133f518f
#
_cell.length_a   1.000
_cell.length_b   1.000
_cell.length_c   1.000
_cell.angle_alpha   90.00
_cell.angle_beta   90.00
_cell.angle_gamma   90.00
#
_symmetry.space_group_name_H-M   'P 1'
#
loop_
_entity.id
_entity.type
_entity.pdbx_description
1 polymer ?
#
loop_
_entity_poly.entity_id
_entity_poly.type
_entity_poly.pdbx_seq_one_letter_code
_entity_poly.pdbx_strand_id
1 'polypeptide(L)'
;MRLALVVSVLLLLVSILLMLLATIIFRFVRTKLEARSATYEAELRTMLVRFLSEDLSLSELRVLKKIHSSQFDEISEAMLTKVKGRAKDILVSFLYSRGAIDQAITRTRKFGYLGRCKAAMFLGNVGIPEARVPLESMLRDRRRDVRTIAVRCLGQLGKPESVPALLSAVDDDEHPVPFGTVLVALMRIGSSGKELMKAGLNSGGGQRRAAIAEILGMEGSTEDTPDLISLLENDPSFEVKVRSARALGRIGSPKAIPSLNKYLDSGQPTALRIVCCGALAAIGDRETVPEIISLLSDGNDQLARAAANAASQMGPTGIKYLNLAATSNSKGATFAKEALARLAAQAPRISQD
;
A
#
# COMPACT_ATOMS: atom_id res chain seq x y z
N MET A 1 66.68 4.01 17.23
CA MET A 1 65.29 4.38 17.52
C MET A 1 64.80 5.64 16.83
N ARG A 2 65.45 6.80 16.97
CA ARG A 2 65.01 8.06 16.36
C ARG A 2 64.95 8.04 14.82
N LEU A 3 65.90 7.44 14.14
CA LEU A 3 65.95 7.32 12.69
C LEU A 3 64.78 6.48 12.12
N ALA A 4 64.46 5.35 12.77
CA ALA A 4 63.34 4.47 12.37
C ALA A 4 61.97 5.18 12.53
N LEU A 5 61.82 6.01 13.56
CA LEU A 5 60.62 6.79 13.82
C LEU A 5 60.43 7.90 12.76
N VAL A 6 61.51 8.59 12.35
CA VAL A 6 61.47 9.60 11.30
C VAL A 6 61.09 8.95 9.97
N VAL A 7 61.68 7.81 9.62
CA VAL A 7 61.42 7.07 8.38
C VAL A 7 59.93 6.58 8.35
N SER A 8 59.42 6.06 9.47
CA SER A 8 58.01 5.64 9.51
C SER A 8 57.03 6.78 9.36
N VAL A 9 57.31 7.95 9.97
CA VAL A 9 56.46 9.15 9.80
C VAL A 9 56.53 9.66 8.36
N LEU A 10 57.67 9.65 7.71
CA LEU A 10 57.82 10.08 6.33
C LEU A 10 57.08 9.14 5.36
N LEU A 11 57.13 7.83 5.57
CA LEU A 11 56.37 6.84 4.81
C LEU A 11 54.85 7.05 4.97
N LEU A 12 54.42 7.35 6.19
CA LEU A 12 53.02 7.61 6.48
C LEU A 12 52.52 8.90 5.79
N LEU A 13 53.30 9.97 5.80
CA LEU A 13 53.01 11.22 5.08
C LEU A 13 52.94 11.01 3.56
N VAL A 14 53.89 10.25 2.98
CA VAL A 14 53.87 9.90 1.57
C VAL A 14 52.63 9.07 1.21
N SER A 15 52.27 8.12 2.04
CA SER A 15 51.06 7.29 1.84
C SER A 15 49.76 8.11 1.89
N ILE A 16 49.66 9.05 2.84
CA ILE A 16 48.53 10.00 2.92
C ILE A 16 48.47 10.91 1.67
N LEU A 17 49.63 11.41 1.23
CA LEU A 17 49.68 12.25 0.03
C LEU A 17 49.25 11.49 -1.23
N LEU A 18 49.72 10.25 -1.39
CA LEU A 18 49.29 9.36 -2.49
C LEU A 18 47.80 9.05 -2.45
N MET A 19 47.24 8.80 -1.27
CA MET A 19 45.81 8.55 -1.10
C MET A 19 44.97 9.81 -1.43
N LEU A 20 45.42 10.98 -1.03
CA LEU A 20 44.79 12.25 -1.40
C LEU A 20 44.84 12.51 -2.91
N LEU A 21 46.02 12.28 -3.53
CA LEU A 21 46.17 12.43 -4.98
C LEU A 21 45.29 11.44 -5.75
N ALA A 22 45.24 10.18 -5.31
CA ALA A 22 44.37 9.18 -5.90
C ALA A 22 42.87 9.54 -5.76
N THR A 23 42.44 10.08 -4.61
CA THR A 23 41.06 10.54 -4.42
C THR A 23 40.73 11.74 -5.30
N ILE A 24 41.66 12.69 -5.48
CA ILE A 24 41.47 13.85 -6.36
C ILE A 24 41.36 13.39 -7.81
N ILE A 25 42.28 12.53 -8.28
CA ILE A 25 42.26 11.99 -9.64
C ILE A 25 40.93 11.20 -9.86
N PHE A 26 40.56 10.33 -8.93
CA PHE A 26 39.32 9.56 -9.02
C PHE A 26 38.10 10.48 -9.11
N ARG A 27 38.03 11.52 -8.26
CA ARG A 27 36.96 12.51 -8.27
C ARG A 27 36.91 13.29 -9.59
N PHE A 28 38.08 13.72 -10.12
CA PHE A 28 38.14 14.44 -11.37
C PHE A 28 37.76 13.60 -12.59
N VAL A 29 38.20 12.34 -12.63
CA VAL A 29 37.81 11.39 -13.68
C VAL A 29 36.31 11.10 -13.59
N ARG A 30 35.80 10.89 -12.39
CA ARG A 30 34.39 10.65 -12.16
C ARG A 30 33.51 11.83 -12.58
N THR A 31 33.87 13.06 -12.18
CA THR A 31 33.14 14.28 -12.59
C THR A 31 33.16 14.53 -14.10
N LYS A 32 34.28 14.23 -14.77
CA LYS A 32 34.37 14.34 -16.26
C LYS A 32 33.51 13.26 -16.94
N LEU A 33 33.47 12.04 -16.40
CA LEU A 33 32.62 10.96 -16.91
C LEU A 33 31.14 11.28 -16.69
N GLU A 34 30.79 11.79 -15.51
CA GLU A 34 29.42 12.21 -15.17
C GLU A 34 28.95 13.38 -16.04
N ALA A 35 29.81 14.38 -16.31
CA ALA A 35 29.49 15.51 -17.19
C ALA A 35 29.27 15.07 -18.65
N ARG A 36 30.11 14.15 -19.17
CA ARG A 36 29.93 13.58 -20.50
C ARG A 36 28.66 12.73 -20.59
N SER A 37 28.36 11.97 -19.53
CA SER A 37 27.14 11.20 -19.43
C SER A 37 25.90 12.10 -19.42
N ALA A 38 25.95 13.22 -18.71
CA ALA A 38 24.82 14.16 -18.59
C ALA A 38 24.51 14.87 -19.93
N THR A 39 25.53 15.31 -20.68
CA THR A 39 25.31 15.90 -22.02
C THR A 39 24.72 14.88 -22.99
N TYR A 40 25.22 13.66 -22.94
CA TYR A 40 24.74 12.58 -23.79
C TYR A 40 23.29 12.15 -23.40
N GLU A 41 23.00 12.13 -22.11
CA GLU A 41 21.64 11.86 -21.60
C GLU A 41 20.65 12.94 -22.06
N ALA A 42 21.06 14.22 -22.08
CA ALA A 42 20.22 15.32 -22.56
C ALA A 42 19.91 15.19 -24.06
N GLU A 43 20.92 14.82 -24.89
CA GLU A 43 20.71 14.57 -26.31
C GLU A 43 19.77 13.40 -26.57
N LEU A 44 19.98 12.27 -25.89
CA LEU A 44 19.10 11.09 -26.00
C LEU A 44 17.68 11.40 -25.55
N ARG A 45 17.52 12.18 -24.48
CA ARG A 45 16.21 12.62 -24.02
C ARG A 45 15.50 13.50 -25.03
N THR A 46 16.22 14.43 -25.67
CA THR A 46 15.68 15.29 -26.73
C THR A 46 15.26 14.47 -27.95
N MET A 47 16.06 13.48 -28.35
CA MET A 47 15.73 12.58 -29.45
C MET A 47 14.50 11.70 -29.13
N LEU A 48 14.38 11.19 -27.89
CA LEU A 48 13.20 10.46 -27.46
C LEU A 48 11.95 11.34 -27.46
N VAL A 49 12.05 12.59 -27.01
CA VAL A 49 10.92 13.53 -27.05
C VAL A 49 10.48 13.79 -28.50
N ARG A 50 11.40 14.02 -29.43
CA ARG A 50 11.09 14.18 -30.85
C ARG A 50 10.46 12.91 -31.46
N PHE A 51 10.91 11.74 -31.06
CA PHE A 51 10.29 10.48 -31.47
C PHE A 51 8.86 10.33 -30.96
N LEU A 52 8.61 10.73 -29.71
CA LEU A 52 7.29 10.69 -29.10
C LEU A 52 6.33 11.74 -29.70
N SER A 53 6.86 12.83 -30.27
CA SER A 53 6.10 13.85 -31.03
C SER A 53 5.92 13.50 -32.51
N GLU A 54 6.32 12.32 -32.94
CA GLU A 54 6.23 11.83 -34.33
C GLU A 54 7.15 12.56 -35.34
N ASP A 55 8.08 13.39 -34.87
CA ASP A 55 9.03 14.11 -35.70
C ASP A 55 10.23 13.24 -36.17
N LEU A 56 10.35 12.01 -35.66
CA LEU A 56 11.44 11.08 -36.01
C LEU A 56 10.90 9.70 -36.35
N SER A 57 11.44 9.07 -37.39
CA SER A 57 11.07 7.71 -37.78
C SER A 57 11.77 6.64 -36.93
N LEU A 58 11.12 5.47 -36.81
CA LEU A 58 11.72 4.28 -36.16
C LEU A 58 13.06 3.85 -36.78
N SER A 59 13.30 4.18 -38.06
CA SER A 59 14.55 3.89 -38.77
C SER A 59 15.70 4.75 -38.27
N GLU A 60 15.47 6.02 -37.95
CA GLU A 60 16.49 6.95 -37.41
C GLU A 60 16.89 6.56 -35.99
N LEU A 61 15.93 6.08 -35.17
CA LEU A 61 16.22 5.51 -33.86
C LEU A 61 16.99 4.17 -33.93
N ARG A 62 16.82 3.39 -35.00
CA ARG A 62 17.61 2.17 -35.21
C ARG A 62 19.09 2.43 -35.41
N VAL A 63 19.47 3.59 -35.95
CA VAL A 63 20.88 3.99 -36.11
C VAL A 63 21.53 4.21 -34.75
N LEU A 64 20.77 4.77 -33.76
CA LEU A 64 21.21 4.91 -32.37
C LEU A 64 21.37 3.55 -31.65
N LYS A 65 20.80 2.49 -32.19
CA LYS A 65 20.82 1.13 -31.66
C LYS A 65 22.24 0.57 -31.44
N LYS A 66 23.22 1.04 -32.18
CA LYS A 66 24.59 0.48 -32.16
C LYS A 66 25.53 1.10 -31.11
N ILE A 67 25.26 2.29 -30.60
CA ILE A 67 26.31 3.05 -29.92
C ILE A 67 26.16 3.02 -28.38
N HIS A 68 24.97 2.99 -27.77
CA HIS A 68 24.82 3.05 -26.29
C HIS A 68 23.55 2.36 -25.79
N SER A 69 23.49 1.05 -25.83
CA SER A 69 22.25 0.29 -25.52
C SER A 69 21.77 0.42 -24.08
N SER A 70 22.66 0.44 -23.09
CA SER A 70 22.27 0.45 -21.67
C SER A 70 21.78 1.80 -21.16
N GLN A 71 22.41 2.90 -21.57
CA GLN A 71 22.01 4.27 -21.18
C GLN A 71 20.67 4.65 -21.80
N PHE A 72 20.43 4.21 -23.04
CA PHE A 72 19.15 4.45 -23.71
C PHE A 72 18.01 3.70 -23.02
N ASP A 73 18.24 2.48 -22.59
CA ASP A 73 17.26 1.69 -21.85
C ASP A 73 16.94 2.33 -20.49
N GLU A 74 17.94 2.86 -19.76
CA GLU A 74 17.73 3.60 -18.51
C GLU A 74 16.90 4.90 -18.72
N ILE A 75 17.19 5.65 -19.78
CA ILE A 75 16.43 6.88 -20.08
C ILE A 75 15.00 6.54 -20.50
N SER A 76 14.83 5.51 -21.33
CA SER A 76 13.52 5.03 -21.75
C SER A 76 12.69 4.55 -20.55
N GLU A 77 13.29 3.82 -19.60
CA GLU A 77 12.68 3.41 -18.36
C GLU A 77 12.24 4.61 -17.50
N ALA A 78 13.13 5.61 -17.34
CA ALA A 78 12.81 6.84 -16.62
C ALA A 78 11.66 7.63 -17.26
N MET A 79 11.52 7.57 -18.59
CA MET A 79 10.41 8.21 -19.32
C MET A 79 9.10 7.46 -19.20
N LEU A 80 9.10 6.11 -19.10
CA LEU A 80 7.89 5.33 -18.93
C LEU A 80 7.01 5.77 -17.76
N THR A 81 7.63 6.30 -16.69
CA THR A 81 6.91 6.80 -15.52
C THR A 81 6.31 8.20 -15.72
N LYS A 82 6.77 8.94 -16.73
CA LYS A 82 6.39 10.33 -16.98
C LYS A 82 5.44 10.51 -18.15
N VAL A 83 5.45 9.57 -19.11
CA VAL A 83 4.59 9.61 -20.29
C VAL A 83 3.32 8.81 -20.10
N LYS A 84 2.22 9.24 -20.74
CA LYS A 84 0.90 8.58 -20.70
C LYS A 84 0.31 8.50 -22.10
N GLY A 85 -0.71 7.67 -22.27
CA GLY A 85 -1.45 7.53 -23.52
C GLY A 85 -0.55 7.12 -24.69
N ARG A 86 -0.80 7.64 -25.87
CA ARG A 86 -0.13 7.27 -27.13
C ARG A 86 1.41 7.30 -27.04
N ALA A 87 1.99 8.30 -26.37
CA ALA A 87 3.44 8.39 -26.20
C ALA A 87 4.00 7.19 -25.41
N LYS A 88 3.27 6.71 -24.40
CA LYS A 88 3.65 5.48 -23.68
C LYS A 88 3.57 4.27 -24.60
N ASP A 89 2.52 4.14 -25.40
CA ASP A 89 2.33 2.99 -26.30
C ASP A 89 3.44 2.92 -27.36
N ILE A 90 3.85 4.06 -27.91
CA ILE A 90 4.97 4.18 -28.85
C ILE A 90 6.27 3.72 -28.17
N LEU A 91 6.54 4.22 -26.94
CA LEU A 91 7.75 3.86 -26.19
C LEU A 91 7.79 2.37 -25.85
N VAL A 92 6.65 1.79 -25.43
CA VAL A 92 6.51 0.35 -25.15
C VAL A 92 6.77 -0.47 -26.42
N SER A 93 6.17 -0.10 -27.56
CA SER A 93 6.37 -0.77 -28.85
C SER A 93 7.83 -0.73 -29.28
N PHE A 94 8.50 0.41 -29.04
CA PHE A 94 9.92 0.56 -29.29
C PHE A 94 10.77 -0.37 -28.40
N LEU A 95 10.53 -0.41 -27.10
CA LEU A 95 11.21 -1.30 -26.15
C LEU A 95 10.98 -2.78 -26.50
N TYR A 96 9.80 -3.10 -26.98
CA TYR A 96 9.46 -4.44 -27.49
C TYR A 96 10.35 -4.79 -28.70
N SER A 97 10.44 -3.89 -29.68
CA SER A 97 11.26 -4.09 -30.90
C SER A 97 12.76 -4.25 -30.61
N ARG A 98 13.22 -3.76 -29.47
CA ARG A 98 14.61 -3.91 -28.99
C ARG A 98 14.87 -5.19 -28.21
N GLY A 99 13.85 -5.96 -27.88
CA GLY A 99 13.95 -7.14 -27.01
C GLY A 99 14.25 -6.77 -25.53
N ALA A 100 14.06 -5.51 -25.15
CA ALA A 100 14.30 -5.06 -23.77
C ALA A 100 13.34 -5.74 -22.76
N ILE A 101 12.12 -6.01 -23.20
CA ILE A 101 11.10 -6.70 -22.41
C ILE A 101 11.49 -8.16 -22.16
N ASP A 102 11.90 -8.91 -23.20
CA ASP A 102 12.34 -10.30 -23.07
C ASP A 102 13.58 -10.43 -22.19
N GLN A 103 14.50 -9.46 -22.31
CA GLN A 103 15.66 -9.39 -21.43
C GLN A 103 15.23 -9.14 -19.97
N ALA A 104 14.28 -8.24 -19.73
CA ALA A 104 13.77 -7.98 -18.39
C ALA A 104 13.09 -9.23 -17.81
N ILE A 105 12.25 -9.94 -18.57
CA ILE A 105 11.65 -11.21 -18.17
C ILE A 105 12.74 -12.24 -17.80
N THR A 106 13.77 -12.35 -18.61
CA THR A 106 14.90 -13.25 -18.31
C THR A 106 15.63 -12.83 -17.03
N ARG A 107 15.82 -11.54 -16.81
CA ARG A 107 16.47 -10.99 -15.61
C ARG A 107 15.69 -11.26 -14.32
N THR A 108 14.39 -11.43 -14.37
CA THR A 108 13.60 -11.78 -13.16
C THR A 108 14.06 -13.10 -12.52
N ARG A 109 14.69 -14.00 -13.29
CA ARG A 109 15.09 -15.35 -12.85
C ARG A 109 16.59 -15.52 -12.60
N LYS A 110 17.46 -14.78 -13.29
CA LYS A 110 18.89 -15.09 -13.40
C LYS A 110 19.83 -14.17 -12.62
N PHE A 111 19.47 -12.92 -12.36
CA PHE A 111 20.36 -11.91 -11.80
C PHE A 111 20.32 -11.88 -10.27
N GLY A 112 21.33 -11.23 -9.66
CA GLY A 112 21.31 -10.89 -8.23
C GLY A 112 20.03 -10.16 -7.83
N TYR A 113 19.71 -10.12 -6.54
CA TYR A 113 18.42 -9.59 -6.08
C TYR A 113 18.11 -8.16 -6.58
N LEU A 114 19.14 -7.27 -6.66
CA LEU A 114 18.98 -5.92 -7.22
C LEU A 114 18.60 -5.95 -8.70
N GLY A 115 19.18 -6.88 -9.48
CA GLY A 115 18.84 -7.06 -10.89
C GLY A 115 17.39 -7.53 -11.06
N ARG A 116 16.93 -8.45 -10.20
CA ARG A 116 15.53 -8.90 -10.20
C ARG A 116 14.57 -7.77 -9.81
N CYS A 117 14.92 -6.96 -8.79
CA CYS A 117 14.14 -5.78 -8.41
C CYS A 117 13.99 -4.78 -9.57
N LYS A 118 15.11 -4.43 -10.23
CA LYS A 118 15.09 -3.54 -11.40
C LYS A 118 14.25 -4.10 -12.53
N ALA A 119 14.39 -5.39 -12.84
CA ALA A 119 13.59 -6.06 -13.88
C ALA A 119 12.09 -6.03 -13.56
N ALA A 120 11.69 -6.29 -12.30
CA ALA A 120 10.30 -6.21 -11.88
C ALA A 120 9.75 -4.78 -12.01
N MET A 121 10.49 -3.77 -11.56
CA MET A 121 10.10 -2.36 -11.69
C MET A 121 9.92 -1.95 -13.15
N PHE A 122 10.87 -2.34 -14.01
CA PHE A 122 10.79 -2.09 -15.45
C PHE A 122 9.50 -2.70 -16.03
N LEU A 123 9.24 -3.99 -15.77
CA LEU A 123 8.04 -4.70 -16.25
C LEU A 123 6.74 -4.06 -15.73
N GLY A 124 6.72 -3.64 -14.47
CA GLY A 124 5.59 -2.92 -13.87
C GLY A 124 5.35 -1.57 -14.57
N ASN A 125 6.41 -0.82 -14.87
CA ASN A 125 6.33 0.50 -15.54
C ASN A 125 5.90 0.37 -17.01
N VAL A 126 6.39 -0.65 -17.71
CA VAL A 126 5.94 -0.98 -19.08
C VAL A 126 4.45 -1.27 -19.10
N GLY A 127 3.97 -2.10 -18.16
CA GLY A 127 2.53 -2.31 -17.97
C GLY A 127 1.89 -3.27 -18.99
N ILE A 128 2.67 -4.18 -19.60
CA ILE A 128 2.17 -5.16 -20.57
C ILE A 128 1.62 -6.41 -19.89
N PRO A 129 0.63 -7.10 -20.50
CA PRO A 129 0.04 -8.31 -19.93
C PRO A 129 1.05 -9.44 -19.71
N GLU A 130 2.04 -9.58 -20.58
CA GLU A 130 3.07 -10.63 -20.55
C GLU A 130 3.97 -10.53 -19.31
N ALA A 131 4.03 -9.36 -18.67
CA ALA A 131 4.77 -9.14 -17.42
C ALA A 131 4.13 -9.85 -16.22
N ARG A 132 2.83 -10.21 -16.28
CA ARG A 132 2.07 -10.79 -15.18
C ARG A 132 2.71 -12.07 -14.65
N VAL A 133 2.87 -13.07 -15.50
CA VAL A 133 3.37 -14.40 -15.08
C VAL A 133 4.79 -14.33 -14.48
N PRO A 134 5.77 -13.63 -15.09
CA PRO A 134 7.07 -13.39 -14.46
C PRO A 134 6.98 -12.73 -13.08
N LEU A 135 6.14 -11.70 -12.92
CA LEU A 135 5.96 -11.01 -11.65
C LEU A 135 5.29 -11.90 -10.59
N GLU A 136 4.29 -12.71 -10.97
CA GLU A 136 3.67 -13.68 -10.06
C GLU A 136 4.69 -14.71 -9.57
N SER A 137 5.60 -15.19 -10.43
CA SER A 137 6.66 -16.10 -10.01
C SER A 137 7.61 -15.51 -8.98
N MET A 138 7.77 -14.18 -8.97
CA MET A 138 8.62 -13.47 -8.02
C MET A 138 7.97 -13.29 -6.63
N LEU A 139 6.70 -13.60 -6.45
CA LEU A 139 6.03 -13.59 -5.14
C LEU A 139 6.64 -14.61 -4.17
N ARG A 140 7.31 -15.64 -4.69
CA ARG A 140 8.04 -16.66 -3.93
C ARG A 140 9.55 -16.47 -3.96
N ASP A 141 10.05 -15.29 -4.28
CA ASP A 141 11.49 -15.02 -4.24
C ASP A 141 12.03 -15.11 -2.81
N ARG A 142 13.25 -15.60 -2.66
CA ARG A 142 13.95 -15.71 -1.36
C ARG A 142 14.06 -14.36 -0.64
N ARG A 143 14.19 -13.26 -1.38
CA ARG A 143 14.39 -11.92 -0.84
C ARG A 143 13.06 -11.19 -0.70
N ARG A 144 12.77 -10.74 0.51
CA ARG A 144 11.54 -9.98 0.82
C ARG A 144 11.35 -8.75 -0.07
N ASP A 145 12.45 -8.03 -0.37
CA ASP A 145 12.38 -6.82 -1.21
C ASP A 145 11.88 -7.14 -2.62
N VAL A 146 12.34 -8.27 -3.20
CA VAL A 146 11.91 -8.72 -4.51
C VAL A 146 10.42 -9.05 -4.49
N ARG A 147 9.94 -9.79 -3.47
CA ARG A 147 8.52 -10.11 -3.32
C ARG A 147 7.66 -8.85 -3.20
N THR A 148 8.10 -7.91 -2.35
CA THR A 148 7.38 -6.63 -2.13
C THR A 148 7.28 -5.81 -3.42
N ILE A 149 8.34 -5.75 -4.21
CA ILE A 149 8.34 -5.07 -5.50
C ILE A 149 7.41 -5.78 -6.49
N ALA A 150 7.45 -7.12 -6.55
CA ALA A 150 6.56 -7.90 -7.41
C ALA A 150 5.08 -7.61 -7.12
N VAL A 151 4.68 -7.59 -5.84
CA VAL A 151 3.31 -7.21 -5.43
C VAL A 151 2.94 -5.82 -5.93
N ARG A 152 3.81 -4.84 -5.73
CA ARG A 152 3.56 -3.45 -6.18
C ARG A 152 3.39 -3.38 -7.70
N CYS A 153 4.23 -4.09 -8.44
CA CYS A 153 4.18 -4.13 -9.91
C CYS A 153 2.92 -4.85 -10.42
N LEU A 154 2.49 -5.94 -9.78
CA LEU A 154 1.22 -6.61 -10.10
C LEU A 154 0.02 -5.69 -9.86
N GLY A 155 0.01 -4.95 -8.74
CA GLY A 155 -1.01 -3.92 -8.49
C GLY A 155 -0.97 -2.78 -9.51
N GLN A 156 0.22 -2.38 -9.98
CA GLN A 156 0.38 -1.36 -11.02
C GLN A 156 -0.11 -1.84 -12.40
N LEU A 157 0.09 -3.13 -12.72
CA LEU A 157 -0.47 -3.76 -13.91
C LEU A 157 -2.01 -3.73 -13.91
N GLY A 158 -2.63 -3.80 -12.73
CA GLY A 158 -4.08 -3.73 -12.58
C GLY A 158 -4.84 -4.89 -13.23
N LYS A 159 -4.20 -6.05 -13.44
CA LYS A 159 -4.83 -7.20 -14.08
C LYS A 159 -5.57 -8.05 -13.06
N PRO A 160 -6.91 -8.26 -13.22
CA PRO A 160 -7.70 -9.06 -12.27
C PRO A 160 -7.20 -10.50 -12.13
N GLU A 161 -6.62 -11.07 -13.17
CA GLU A 161 -6.06 -12.44 -13.13
C GLU A 161 -4.91 -12.61 -12.13
N SER A 162 -4.31 -11.49 -11.63
CA SER A 162 -3.29 -11.53 -10.59
C SER A 162 -3.87 -11.64 -9.16
N VAL A 163 -5.18 -11.47 -8.98
CA VAL A 163 -5.84 -11.52 -7.66
C VAL A 163 -5.58 -12.83 -6.92
N PRO A 164 -5.74 -14.02 -7.54
CA PRO A 164 -5.48 -15.28 -6.83
C PRO A 164 -4.04 -15.42 -6.36
N ALA A 165 -3.07 -14.98 -7.16
CA ALA A 165 -1.65 -15.02 -6.79
C ALA A 165 -1.32 -14.05 -5.64
N LEU A 166 -1.87 -12.84 -5.66
CA LEU A 166 -1.74 -11.85 -4.58
C LEU A 166 -2.37 -12.33 -3.27
N LEU A 167 -3.55 -12.93 -3.33
CA LEU A 167 -4.24 -13.51 -2.19
C LEU A 167 -3.49 -14.73 -1.63
N SER A 168 -2.88 -15.55 -2.48
CA SER A 168 -2.02 -16.66 -2.03
C SER A 168 -0.75 -16.18 -1.33
N ALA A 169 -0.18 -15.07 -1.79
CA ALA A 169 1.03 -14.50 -1.19
C ALA A 169 0.78 -13.93 0.22
N VAL A 170 -0.46 -13.59 0.57
CA VAL A 170 -0.84 -13.16 1.93
C VAL A 170 -0.80 -14.32 2.93
N ASP A 171 -1.15 -15.53 2.47
CA ASP A 171 -1.20 -16.73 3.31
C ASP A 171 0.13 -17.53 3.28
N ASP A 172 1.14 -17.07 2.55
CA ASP A 172 2.42 -17.78 2.41
C ASP A 172 3.34 -17.46 3.58
N ASP A 173 3.38 -18.34 4.59
CA ASP A 173 4.23 -18.19 5.78
C ASP A 173 5.73 -18.40 5.47
N GLU A 174 6.07 -19.16 4.42
CA GLU A 174 7.47 -19.37 4.01
C GLU A 174 8.04 -18.13 3.31
N HIS A 175 7.18 -17.43 2.55
CA HIS A 175 7.57 -16.26 1.77
C HIS A 175 6.72 -15.04 2.13
N PRO A 176 6.76 -14.55 3.38
CA PRO A 176 5.85 -13.52 3.85
C PRO A 176 5.99 -12.22 3.05
N VAL A 177 4.84 -11.68 2.66
CA VAL A 177 4.72 -10.37 2.02
C VAL A 177 4.01 -9.42 2.97
N PRO A 178 4.39 -8.13 3.04
CA PRO A 178 3.68 -7.19 3.90
C PRO A 178 2.19 -7.07 3.52
N PHE A 179 1.30 -7.40 4.45
CA PHE A 179 -0.15 -7.38 4.27
C PHE A 179 -0.66 -6.07 3.62
N GLY A 180 -0.22 -4.92 4.14
CA GLY A 180 -0.60 -3.61 3.60
C GLY A 180 -0.16 -3.39 2.14
N THR A 181 0.94 -4.02 1.70
CA THR A 181 1.37 -3.90 0.30
C THR A 181 0.44 -4.67 -0.63
N VAL A 182 -0.05 -5.83 -0.18
CA VAL A 182 -1.03 -6.63 -0.94
C VAL A 182 -2.37 -5.90 -1.00
N LEU A 183 -2.83 -5.32 0.11
CA LEU A 183 -4.04 -4.49 0.12
C LEU A 183 -3.97 -3.38 -0.94
N VAL A 184 -2.87 -2.61 -0.97
CA VAL A 184 -2.70 -1.54 -1.97
C VAL A 184 -2.70 -2.09 -3.40
N ALA A 185 -2.10 -3.27 -3.63
CA ALA A 185 -2.12 -3.89 -4.96
C ALA A 185 -3.53 -4.31 -5.37
N LEU A 186 -4.29 -4.95 -4.47
CA LEU A 186 -5.69 -5.34 -4.70
C LEU A 186 -6.59 -4.12 -4.92
N MET A 187 -6.42 -3.05 -4.13
CA MET A 187 -7.14 -1.78 -4.34
C MET A 187 -6.88 -1.16 -5.71
N ARG A 188 -5.66 -1.27 -6.23
CA ARG A 188 -5.32 -0.77 -7.58
C ARG A 188 -5.96 -1.59 -8.69
N ILE A 189 -6.16 -2.89 -8.49
CA ILE A 189 -6.92 -3.75 -9.39
C ILE A 189 -8.40 -3.35 -9.35
N GLY A 190 -8.90 -3.00 -8.16
CA GLY A 190 -10.24 -2.46 -7.94
C GLY A 190 -11.36 -3.42 -8.33
N SER A 191 -12.50 -2.85 -8.73
CA SER A 191 -13.73 -3.58 -9.01
C SER A 191 -13.61 -4.65 -10.11
N SER A 192 -12.65 -4.51 -11.02
CA SER A 192 -12.41 -5.54 -12.06
C SER A 192 -11.96 -6.88 -11.48
N GLY A 193 -11.35 -6.89 -10.29
CA GLY A 193 -10.94 -8.09 -9.58
C GLY A 193 -11.93 -8.60 -8.53
N LYS A 194 -13.06 -7.92 -8.33
CA LYS A 194 -13.99 -8.16 -7.22
C LYS A 194 -14.50 -9.59 -7.14
N GLU A 195 -14.95 -10.15 -8.27
CA GLU A 195 -15.45 -11.53 -8.32
C GLU A 195 -14.36 -12.55 -7.92
N LEU A 196 -13.13 -12.34 -8.38
CA LEU A 196 -12.00 -13.18 -8.01
C LEU A 196 -11.61 -13.03 -6.53
N MET A 197 -11.77 -11.82 -5.96
CA MET A 197 -11.59 -11.59 -4.53
C MET A 197 -12.67 -12.33 -3.74
N LYS A 198 -13.95 -12.20 -4.11
CA LYS A 198 -15.08 -12.89 -3.44
C LYS A 198 -14.94 -14.42 -3.50
N ALA A 199 -14.49 -14.96 -4.62
CA ALA A 199 -14.19 -16.39 -4.73
C ALA A 199 -13.14 -16.84 -3.68
N GLY A 200 -12.21 -15.96 -3.31
CA GLY A 200 -11.21 -16.21 -2.26
C GLY A 200 -11.74 -16.28 -0.84
N LEU A 201 -13.00 -15.86 -0.57
CA LEU A 201 -13.64 -15.98 0.75
C LEU A 201 -13.88 -17.43 1.16
N ASN A 202 -14.15 -18.28 0.20
CA ASN A 202 -14.49 -19.70 0.43
C ASN A 202 -13.24 -20.59 0.54
N SER A 203 -12.03 -20.05 0.38
CA SER A 203 -10.80 -20.82 0.36
C SER A 203 -9.62 -20.05 0.95
N GLY A 204 -8.63 -20.76 1.49
CA GLY A 204 -7.41 -20.14 2.01
C GLY A 204 -7.47 -19.75 3.48
N GLY A 205 -6.39 -19.10 3.92
CA GLY A 205 -6.17 -18.72 5.31
C GLY A 205 -6.95 -17.50 5.78
N GLY A 206 -6.90 -17.26 7.09
CA GLY A 206 -7.54 -16.09 7.69
C GLY A 206 -7.02 -14.75 7.16
N GLN A 207 -5.72 -14.68 6.82
CA GLN A 207 -5.10 -13.46 6.28
C GLN A 207 -5.73 -13.06 4.93
N ARG A 208 -6.01 -14.04 4.06
CA ARG A 208 -6.68 -13.82 2.77
C ARG A 208 -8.08 -13.25 2.98
N ARG A 209 -8.91 -13.91 3.82
CA ARG A 209 -10.27 -13.45 4.08
C ARG A 209 -10.29 -12.08 4.76
N ALA A 210 -9.32 -11.82 5.65
CA ALA A 210 -9.13 -10.51 6.27
C ALA A 210 -8.80 -9.42 5.23
N ALA A 211 -7.95 -9.72 4.24
CA ALA A 211 -7.64 -8.80 3.16
C ALA A 211 -8.86 -8.48 2.30
N ILE A 212 -9.64 -9.51 1.96
CA ILE A 212 -10.85 -9.34 1.17
C ILE A 212 -11.90 -8.51 1.94
N ALA A 213 -12.14 -8.81 3.22
CA ALA A 213 -13.05 -8.03 4.06
C ALA A 213 -12.66 -6.54 4.13
N GLU A 214 -11.36 -6.25 4.25
CA GLU A 214 -10.86 -4.87 4.27
C GLU A 214 -11.13 -4.16 2.93
N ILE A 215 -10.87 -4.82 1.79
CA ILE A 215 -11.10 -4.25 0.45
C ILE A 215 -12.58 -4.00 0.20
N LEU A 216 -13.45 -4.98 0.49
CA LEU A 216 -14.91 -4.82 0.33
C LEU A 216 -15.45 -3.64 1.15
N GLY A 217 -14.93 -3.48 2.37
CA GLY A 217 -15.28 -2.32 3.20
C GLY A 217 -14.75 -0.98 2.66
N MET A 218 -13.65 -0.97 1.93
CA MET A 218 -13.11 0.24 1.28
C MET A 218 -13.84 0.60 0.00
N GLU A 219 -14.32 -0.38 -0.76
CA GLU A 219 -15.15 -0.17 -1.95
C GLU A 219 -16.55 0.36 -1.60
N GLY A 220 -17.05 0.05 -0.41
CA GLY A 220 -18.27 0.62 0.15
C GLY A 220 -19.57 0.14 -0.50
N SER A 221 -19.56 -0.97 -1.24
CA SER A 221 -20.77 -1.49 -1.89
C SER A 221 -21.68 -2.17 -0.88
N THR A 222 -22.97 -1.78 -0.86
CA THR A 222 -23.99 -2.42 -0.01
C THR A 222 -24.31 -3.85 -0.41
N GLU A 223 -23.96 -4.26 -1.63
CA GLU A 223 -24.11 -5.64 -2.11
C GLU A 223 -23.22 -6.64 -1.37
N ASP A 224 -22.10 -6.16 -0.80
CA ASP A 224 -21.13 -6.98 -0.07
C ASP A 224 -21.52 -7.18 1.42
N THR A 225 -22.56 -6.51 1.88
CA THR A 225 -23.03 -6.59 3.26
C THR A 225 -23.32 -8.04 3.71
N PRO A 226 -23.99 -8.91 2.93
CA PRO A 226 -24.24 -10.30 3.34
C PRO A 226 -22.95 -11.12 3.52
N ASP A 227 -21.97 -10.95 2.63
CA ASP A 227 -20.69 -11.67 2.71
C ASP A 227 -19.93 -11.26 3.99
N LEU A 228 -19.90 -9.96 4.29
CA LEU A 228 -19.24 -9.43 5.49
C LEU A 228 -19.96 -9.82 6.79
N ILE A 229 -21.29 -9.91 6.78
CA ILE A 229 -22.07 -10.44 7.91
C ILE A 229 -21.69 -11.91 8.14
N SER A 230 -21.65 -12.72 7.08
CA SER A 230 -21.26 -14.13 7.18
C SER A 230 -19.85 -14.29 7.76
N LEU A 231 -18.88 -13.46 7.34
CA LEU A 231 -17.53 -13.46 7.90
C LEU A 231 -17.52 -13.04 9.38
N LEU A 232 -18.28 -12.01 9.75
CA LEU A 232 -18.38 -11.58 11.14
C LEU A 232 -18.93 -12.69 12.05
N GLU A 233 -19.96 -13.38 11.61
CA GLU A 233 -20.65 -14.37 12.42
C GLU A 233 -19.90 -15.72 12.47
N ASN A 234 -19.40 -16.18 11.34
CA ASN A 234 -19.00 -17.57 11.15
C ASN A 234 -17.49 -17.79 11.00
N ASP A 235 -16.68 -16.75 10.75
CA ASP A 235 -15.24 -16.96 10.51
C ASP A 235 -14.53 -17.39 11.80
N PRO A 236 -13.66 -18.41 11.76
CA PRO A 236 -12.90 -18.83 12.93
C PRO A 236 -11.82 -17.82 13.35
N SER A 237 -11.38 -16.95 12.43
CA SER A 237 -10.33 -15.97 12.69
C SER A 237 -10.89 -14.72 13.33
N PHE A 238 -10.36 -14.40 14.52
CA PHE A 238 -10.70 -13.15 15.22
C PHE A 238 -10.39 -11.90 14.38
N GLU A 239 -9.27 -11.88 13.66
CA GLU A 239 -8.87 -10.77 12.79
C GLU A 239 -9.88 -10.55 11.65
N VAL A 240 -10.40 -11.64 11.05
CA VAL A 240 -11.44 -11.55 10.02
C VAL A 240 -12.71 -10.92 10.59
N LYS A 241 -13.15 -11.36 11.76
CA LYS A 241 -14.34 -10.78 12.43
C LYS A 241 -14.16 -9.27 12.68
N VAL A 242 -13.02 -8.86 13.19
CA VAL A 242 -12.71 -7.44 13.45
C VAL A 242 -12.73 -6.62 12.16
N ARG A 243 -12.15 -7.13 11.08
CA ARG A 243 -12.14 -6.42 9.80
C ARG A 243 -13.51 -6.37 9.16
N SER A 244 -14.27 -7.45 9.24
CA SER A 244 -15.65 -7.51 8.74
C SER A 244 -16.55 -6.52 9.46
N ALA A 245 -16.49 -6.45 10.81
CA ALA A 245 -17.23 -5.44 11.57
C ALA A 245 -16.87 -4.01 11.16
N ARG A 246 -15.57 -3.72 10.99
CA ARG A 246 -15.11 -2.41 10.53
C ARG A 246 -15.59 -2.10 9.10
N ALA A 247 -15.53 -3.08 8.21
CA ALA A 247 -16.01 -2.97 6.84
C ALA A 247 -17.52 -2.67 6.79
N LEU A 248 -18.32 -3.37 7.59
CA LEU A 248 -19.76 -3.14 7.72
C LEU A 248 -20.08 -1.72 8.17
N GLY A 249 -19.31 -1.19 9.14
CA GLY A 249 -19.43 0.20 9.56
C GLY A 249 -19.11 1.21 8.44
N ARG A 250 -18.08 0.95 7.63
CA ARG A 250 -17.72 1.81 6.48
C ARG A 250 -18.78 1.79 5.38
N ILE A 251 -19.35 0.64 5.09
CA ILE A 251 -20.44 0.49 4.12
C ILE A 251 -21.70 1.24 4.60
N GLY A 252 -21.94 1.29 5.90
CA GLY A 252 -23.07 2.01 6.48
C GLY A 252 -24.43 1.35 6.22
N SER A 253 -24.48 0.07 5.86
CA SER A 253 -25.74 -0.63 5.57
C SER A 253 -26.49 -0.96 6.84
N PRO A 254 -27.78 -0.53 7.00
CA PRO A 254 -28.61 -0.90 8.16
C PRO A 254 -28.83 -2.40 8.34
N LYS A 255 -28.68 -3.19 7.27
CA LYS A 255 -28.78 -4.65 7.33
C LYS A 255 -27.75 -5.30 8.27
N ALA A 256 -26.65 -4.60 8.57
CA ALA A 256 -25.59 -5.09 9.45
C ALA A 256 -25.90 -4.91 10.94
N ILE A 257 -26.86 -4.05 11.29
CA ILE A 257 -27.17 -3.69 12.69
C ILE A 257 -27.46 -4.91 13.57
N PRO A 258 -28.34 -5.86 13.19
CA PRO A 258 -28.66 -7.00 14.05
C PRO A 258 -27.43 -7.85 14.35
N SER A 259 -26.56 -8.07 13.36
CA SER A 259 -25.33 -8.86 13.53
C SER A 259 -24.31 -8.14 14.38
N LEU A 260 -24.13 -6.82 14.19
CA LEU A 260 -23.21 -6.02 15.00
C LEU A 260 -23.65 -5.94 16.47
N ASN A 261 -24.96 -5.79 16.74
CA ASN A 261 -25.52 -5.74 18.09
C ASN A 261 -25.25 -7.03 18.89
N LYS A 262 -25.31 -8.22 18.27
CA LYS A 262 -24.96 -9.49 18.93
C LYS A 262 -23.54 -9.48 19.54
N TYR A 263 -22.64 -8.70 18.98
CA TYR A 263 -21.25 -8.63 19.43
C TYR A 263 -21.00 -7.52 20.46
N LEU A 264 -22.03 -6.81 20.93
CA LEU A 264 -21.91 -5.87 22.06
C LEU A 264 -21.98 -6.57 23.42
N ASP A 265 -22.46 -7.81 23.47
CA ASP A 265 -22.64 -8.58 24.71
C ASP A 265 -21.34 -8.78 25.49
N SER A 266 -21.44 -8.84 26.82
CA SER A 266 -20.31 -8.97 27.74
C SER A 266 -19.49 -10.25 27.56
N GLY A 267 -20.08 -11.31 26.99
CA GLY A 267 -19.38 -12.55 26.66
C GLY A 267 -18.45 -12.46 25.44
N GLN A 268 -18.47 -11.35 24.71
CA GLN A 268 -17.64 -11.17 23.52
C GLN A 268 -16.29 -10.50 23.86
N PRO A 269 -15.22 -10.76 23.07
CA PRO A 269 -13.94 -10.10 23.27
C PRO A 269 -14.05 -8.58 23.20
N THR A 270 -13.49 -7.87 24.19
CA THR A 270 -13.57 -6.39 24.30
C THR A 270 -13.17 -5.67 23.02
N ALA A 271 -12.13 -6.13 22.32
CA ALA A 271 -11.68 -5.51 21.09
C ALA A 271 -12.74 -5.58 19.97
N LEU A 272 -13.48 -6.69 19.87
CA LEU A 272 -14.56 -6.84 18.90
C LEU A 272 -15.75 -5.96 19.28
N ARG A 273 -16.11 -5.91 20.56
CA ARG A 273 -17.16 -5.03 21.09
C ARG A 273 -16.89 -3.56 20.74
N ILE A 274 -15.64 -3.09 20.92
CA ILE A 274 -15.22 -1.74 20.58
C ILE A 274 -15.42 -1.47 19.08
N VAL A 275 -15.00 -2.40 18.23
CA VAL A 275 -15.14 -2.25 16.78
C VAL A 275 -16.59 -2.26 16.34
N CYS A 276 -17.42 -3.16 16.88
CA CYS A 276 -18.84 -3.22 16.58
C CYS A 276 -19.58 -1.96 17.05
N CYS A 277 -19.26 -1.45 18.24
CA CYS A 277 -19.77 -0.18 18.73
C CYS A 277 -19.45 0.99 17.78
N GLY A 278 -18.20 1.08 17.32
CA GLY A 278 -17.80 2.08 16.31
C GLY A 278 -18.48 1.89 14.96
N ALA A 279 -18.69 0.66 14.53
CA ALA A 279 -19.40 0.34 13.29
C ALA A 279 -20.88 0.76 13.35
N LEU A 280 -21.57 0.49 14.45
CA LEU A 280 -22.96 0.92 14.68
C LEU A 280 -23.07 2.46 14.67
N ALA A 281 -22.12 3.13 15.29
CA ALA A 281 -22.08 4.61 15.26
C ALA A 281 -21.85 5.15 13.84
N ALA A 282 -21.02 4.50 13.04
CA ALA A 282 -20.78 4.89 11.66
C ALA A 282 -22.02 4.67 10.76
N ILE A 283 -22.81 3.62 11.03
CA ILE A 283 -24.11 3.39 10.37
C ILE A 283 -25.10 4.50 10.78
N GLY A 284 -25.05 4.97 12.02
CA GLY A 284 -25.79 6.14 12.48
C GLY A 284 -27.26 5.89 12.78
N ASP A 285 -27.68 4.65 12.99
CA ASP A 285 -29.06 4.34 13.35
C ASP A 285 -29.37 4.77 14.79
N ARG A 286 -30.38 5.62 14.92
CA ARG A 286 -30.80 6.20 16.21
C ARG A 286 -31.34 5.18 17.19
N GLU A 287 -31.87 4.07 16.72
CA GLU A 287 -32.44 3.01 17.55
C GLU A 287 -31.36 2.23 18.31
N THR A 288 -30.10 2.25 17.83
CA THR A 288 -28.96 1.57 18.48
C THR A 288 -28.29 2.40 19.57
N VAL A 289 -28.67 3.66 19.75
CA VAL A 289 -28.06 4.55 20.75
C VAL A 289 -28.20 4.04 22.19
N PRO A 290 -29.38 3.51 22.64
CA PRO A 290 -29.52 2.98 23.99
C PRO A 290 -28.56 1.82 24.29
N GLU A 291 -28.37 0.90 23.35
CA GLU A 291 -27.44 -0.23 23.48
C GLU A 291 -25.99 0.25 23.61
N ILE A 292 -25.59 1.25 22.81
CA ILE A 292 -24.26 1.84 22.88
C ILE A 292 -24.07 2.54 24.22
N ILE A 293 -25.07 3.29 24.72
CA ILE A 293 -25.00 3.99 26.00
C ILE A 293 -24.92 3.02 27.18
N SER A 294 -25.54 1.84 27.09
CA SER A 294 -25.44 0.83 28.15
C SER A 294 -23.98 0.39 28.41
N LEU A 295 -23.14 0.42 27.37
CA LEU A 295 -21.72 0.08 27.46
C LEU A 295 -20.88 1.07 28.29
N LEU A 296 -21.39 2.26 28.58
CA LEU A 296 -20.73 3.21 29.48
C LEU A 296 -20.56 2.67 30.91
N SER A 297 -21.45 1.79 31.33
CA SER A 297 -21.43 1.15 32.66
C SER A 297 -20.72 -0.21 32.65
N ASP A 298 -20.19 -0.65 31.52
CA ASP A 298 -19.35 -1.85 31.44
C ASP A 298 -18.08 -1.66 32.27
N GLY A 299 -17.61 -2.67 32.94
CA GLY A 299 -16.42 -2.58 33.79
C GLY A 299 -15.11 -2.24 33.05
N ASN A 300 -15.12 -2.20 31.72
CA ASN A 300 -13.96 -1.91 30.90
C ASN A 300 -13.92 -0.44 30.43
N ASP A 301 -12.95 0.31 30.92
CA ASP A 301 -12.81 1.74 30.63
C ASP A 301 -12.55 2.04 29.13
N GLN A 302 -11.89 1.14 28.40
CA GLN A 302 -11.63 1.33 26.94
C GLN A 302 -12.93 1.21 26.15
N LEU A 303 -13.78 0.24 26.51
CA LEU A 303 -15.08 0.06 25.87
C LEU A 303 -16.01 1.22 26.21
N ALA A 304 -16.05 1.65 27.49
CA ALA A 304 -16.85 2.80 27.92
C ALA A 304 -16.48 4.08 27.17
N ARG A 305 -15.18 4.34 26.99
CA ARG A 305 -14.70 5.48 26.16
C ARG A 305 -15.07 5.35 24.70
N ALA A 306 -14.96 4.14 24.13
CA ALA A 306 -15.35 3.87 22.75
C ALA A 306 -16.86 4.11 22.57
N ALA A 307 -17.68 3.64 23.50
CA ALA A 307 -19.13 3.86 23.48
C ALA A 307 -19.49 5.34 23.60
N ALA A 308 -18.83 6.10 24.50
CA ALA A 308 -19.05 7.54 24.62
C ALA A 308 -18.67 8.30 23.32
N ASN A 309 -17.56 7.92 22.71
CA ASN A 309 -17.16 8.48 21.42
C ASN A 309 -18.13 8.11 20.28
N ALA A 310 -18.56 6.85 20.24
CA ALA A 310 -19.55 6.37 19.28
C ALA A 310 -20.87 7.15 19.40
N ALA A 311 -21.41 7.25 20.60
CA ALA A 311 -22.63 8.01 20.85
C ALA A 311 -22.48 9.50 20.46
N SER A 312 -21.31 10.10 20.69
CA SER A 312 -21.03 11.51 20.31
C SER A 312 -21.09 11.74 18.80
N GLN A 313 -20.85 10.73 17.99
CA GLN A 313 -20.90 10.79 16.53
C GLN A 313 -22.31 10.57 15.95
N MET A 314 -23.25 10.09 16.79
CA MET A 314 -24.62 9.78 16.36
C MET A 314 -25.57 10.97 16.42
N GLY A 315 -25.03 12.18 16.36
CA GLY A 315 -25.78 13.43 16.24
C GLY A 315 -26.63 13.78 17.49
N PRO A 316 -27.74 14.53 17.31
CA PRO A 316 -28.50 15.05 18.44
C PRO A 316 -29.04 13.96 19.40
N THR A 317 -29.41 12.80 18.87
CA THR A 317 -29.90 11.67 19.69
C THR A 317 -28.79 11.14 20.60
N GLY A 318 -27.60 10.89 20.06
CA GLY A 318 -26.46 10.44 20.86
C GLY A 318 -26.06 11.47 21.93
N ILE A 319 -26.04 12.76 21.58
CA ILE A 319 -25.75 13.85 22.53
C ILE A 319 -26.80 13.91 23.65
N LYS A 320 -28.08 13.75 23.32
CA LYS A 320 -29.18 13.69 24.33
C LYS A 320 -28.92 12.57 25.35
N TYR A 321 -28.63 11.38 24.88
CA TYR A 321 -28.38 10.23 25.75
C TYR A 321 -27.06 10.38 26.55
N LEU A 322 -26.02 10.97 25.97
CA LEU A 322 -24.78 11.31 26.70
C LEU A 322 -25.03 12.32 27.82
N ASN A 323 -25.87 13.34 27.59
CA ASN A 323 -26.25 14.28 28.65
C ASN A 323 -27.00 13.59 29.79
N LEU A 324 -27.91 12.69 29.47
CA LEU A 324 -28.61 11.88 30.49
C LEU A 324 -27.63 10.99 31.28
N ALA A 325 -26.69 10.34 30.59
CA ALA A 325 -25.67 9.53 31.24
C ALA A 325 -24.71 10.38 32.13
N ALA A 326 -24.38 11.59 31.70
CA ALA A 326 -23.49 12.50 32.42
C ALA A 326 -24.10 13.01 33.75
N THR A 327 -25.42 13.04 33.88
CA THR A 327 -26.14 13.42 35.12
C THR A 327 -26.33 12.25 36.06
N SER A 328 -26.09 11.01 35.62
CA SER A 328 -26.21 9.82 36.47
C SER A 328 -25.09 9.72 37.50
N ASN A 329 -25.34 8.99 38.57
CA ASN A 329 -24.31 8.74 39.62
C ASN A 329 -23.54 7.42 39.31
N SER A 330 -23.37 7.09 38.03
CA SER A 330 -22.68 5.88 37.55
C SER A 330 -21.22 6.18 37.18
N LYS A 331 -20.38 5.12 37.15
CA LYS A 331 -19.00 5.20 36.63
C LYS A 331 -18.97 5.70 35.18
N GLY A 332 -20.00 5.38 34.40
CA GLY A 332 -20.17 5.81 33.01
C GLY A 332 -20.34 7.32 32.83
N ALA A 333 -20.80 8.05 33.87
CA ALA A 333 -20.98 9.50 33.80
C ALA A 333 -19.68 10.25 33.47
N THR A 334 -18.54 9.77 33.95
CA THR A 334 -17.23 10.38 33.69
C THR A 334 -16.91 10.32 32.18
N PHE A 335 -17.11 9.19 31.55
CA PHE A 335 -16.85 9.03 30.11
C PHE A 335 -17.81 9.84 29.24
N ALA A 336 -19.08 9.95 29.66
CA ALA A 336 -20.07 10.79 29.01
C ALA A 336 -19.66 12.29 29.07
N LYS A 337 -19.23 12.78 30.26
CA LYS A 337 -18.72 14.16 30.43
C LYS A 337 -17.48 14.41 29.56
N GLU A 338 -16.52 13.48 29.52
CA GLU A 338 -15.33 13.60 28.69
C GLU A 338 -15.68 13.71 27.20
N ALA A 339 -16.63 12.92 26.70
CA ALA A 339 -17.05 12.96 25.31
C ALA A 339 -17.76 14.28 24.96
N LEU A 340 -18.67 14.74 25.83
CA LEU A 340 -19.35 16.03 25.67
C LEU A 340 -18.37 17.21 25.70
N ALA A 341 -17.40 17.20 26.61
CA ALA A 341 -16.36 18.23 26.68
C ALA A 341 -15.51 18.29 25.40
N ARG A 342 -15.17 17.12 24.82
CA ARG A 342 -14.47 17.03 23.53
C ARG A 342 -15.29 17.63 22.38
N LEU A 343 -16.59 17.31 22.31
CA LEU A 343 -17.49 17.89 21.32
C LEU A 343 -17.55 19.43 21.42
N ALA A 344 -17.67 19.94 22.65
CA ALA A 344 -17.69 21.38 22.91
C ALA A 344 -16.38 22.07 22.47
N ALA A 345 -15.24 21.41 22.68
CA ALA A 345 -13.92 21.91 22.27
C ALA A 345 -13.70 21.90 20.74
N GLN A 346 -14.37 21.01 20.02
CA GLN A 346 -14.32 20.89 18.57
C GLN A 346 -15.32 21.78 17.82
N ALA A 347 -16.33 22.30 18.52
CA ALA A 347 -17.26 23.25 17.94
C ALA A 347 -16.50 24.51 17.50
N PRO A 348 -16.69 24.98 16.24
CA PRO A 348 -16.07 26.22 15.80
C PRO A 348 -16.49 27.35 16.75
N ARG A 349 -15.52 28.06 17.32
CA ARG A 349 -15.80 29.30 18.05
C ARG A 349 -16.39 30.27 17.02
N ILE A 350 -17.70 30.39 17.01
CA ILE A 350 -18.36 31.47 16.28
C ILE A 350 -17.85 32.73 16.95
N SER A 351 -16.96 33.48 16.27
CA SER A 351 -16.58 34.83 16.69
C SER A 351 -17.85 35.64 16.82
N GLN A 352 -18.18 36.03 18.03
CA GLN A 352 -19.12 37.09 18.29
C GLN A 352 -18.37 38.38 17.93
N ASP A 353 -18.48 38.82 16.69
CA ASP A 353 -18.20 40.18 16.25
C ASP A 353 -19.51 40.87 15.94
#